data_539e423c899ba26c352747c43fc2aa2b
#
_entry.id   539e423c899ba26c352747c43fc2aa2b
#
_cell.length_a   1.000
_cell.length_b   1.000
_cell.length_c   1.000
_cell.angle_alpha   90.00
_cell.angle_beta   90.00
_cell.angle_gamma   90.00
#
_symmetry.space_group_name_H-M   'P 1'
#
loop_
_entity.id
_entity.type
_entity.pdbx_description
1 polymer ?
#
loop_
_entity_poly.entity_id
_entity_poly.type
_entity_poly.pdbx_seq_one_letter_code
_entity_poly.pdbx_strand_id
1 'polypeptide(L)'
;MSGLSQIIDEARRANEPNRIMRATPYAEFLGISIEIIDGNHVFQLAFRDDHIGNPLLPALHGGVIGALLESAAIFHLVWDLNAAHIPKTINMSIDYLRPGRPINTYAS
;
A
#
# COMPACT_ATOMS: atom_id res chain seq x y z
N MET A 1 23.38 -6.26 6.95
CA MET A 1 22.39 -5.51 6.17
C MET A 1 21.18 -6.40 5.92
N SER A 2 19.98 -5.87 6.10
CA SER A 2 18.79 -6.67 5.85
C SER A 2 18.57 -6.88 4.36
N GLY A 3 17.98 -8.03 3.97
CA GLY A 3 17.60 -8.29 2.60
C GLY A 3 16.65 -7.24 2.04
N LEU A 4 15.84 -6.63 2.91
CA LEU A 4 14.89 -5.58 2.52
C LEU A 4 15.58 -4.29 2.08
N SER A 5 16.65 -3.86 2.76
CA SER A 5 17.44 -2.70 2.32
C SER A 5 17.99 -2.89 0.91
N GLN A 6 18.48 -4.09 0.63
CA GLN A 6 18.99 -4.44 -0.69
C GLN A 6 17.88 -4.41 -1.74
N ILE A 7 16.71 -4.93 -1.42
CA ILE A 7 15.54 -4.91 -2.31
C ILE A 7 15.12 -3.48 -2.62
N ILE A 8 15.11 -2.61 -1.62
CA ILE A 8 14.78 -1.18 -1.81
C ILE A 8 15.76 -0.52 -2.76
N ASP A 9 17.07 -0.75 -2.56
CA ASP A 9 18.10 -0.17 -3.42
C ASP A 9 17.98 -0.68 -4.86
N GLU A 10 17.75 -1.96 -5.05
CA GLU A 10 17.57 -2.55 -6.36
C GLU A 10 16.32 -2.02 -7.06
N ALA A 11 15.22 -1.89 -6.31
CA ALA A 11 13.97 -1.35 -6.85
C ALA A 11 14.15 0.09 -7.33
N ARG A 12 14.90 0.90 -6.58
CA ARG A 12 15.20 2.28 -7.00
C ARG A 12 16.04 2.34 -8.25
N ARG A 13 17.11 1.55 -8.30
CA ARG A 13 18.00 1.54 -9.46
C ARG A 13 17.30 1.11 -10.72
N ALA A 14 16.39 0.14 -10.61
CA ALA A 14 15.60 -0.35 -11.72
C ALA A 14 14.33 0.47 -12.00
N ASN A 15 13.99 1.42 -11.13
CA ASN A 15 12.72 2.15 -11.15
C ASN A 15 11.51 1.20 -11.18
N GLU A 16 11.55 0.18 -10.31
CA GLU A 16 10.52 -0.85 -10.20
C GLU A 16 9.96 -0.91 -8.78
N PRO A 17 9.07 0.04 -8.41
CA PRO A 17 8.55 0.13 -7.03
C PRO A 17 7.80 -1.11 -6.57
N ASN A 18 7.19 -1.87 -7.47
CA ASN A 18 6.47 -3.09 -7.11
C ASN A 18 7.36 -4.19 -6.54
N ARG A 19 8.67 -4.13 -6.74
CA ARG A 19 9.59 -5.05 -6.07
C ARG A 19 9.48 -4.93 -4.56
N ILE A 20 9.27 -3.72 -4.05
CA ILE A 20 9.09 -3.47 -2.61
C ILE A 20 7.76 -4.04 -2.15
N MET A 21 6.69 -3.84 -2.90
CA MET A 21 5.37 -4.39 -2.55
C MET A 21 5.38 -5.92 -2.56
N ARG A 22 5.98 -6.54 -3.55
CA ARG A 22 6.09 -8.00 -3.61
C ARG A 22 6.94 -8.58 -2.48
N ALA A 23 7.91 -7.81 -1.98
CA ALA A 23 8.76 -8.23 -0.86
C ALA A 23 8.15 -7.97 0.50
N THR A 24 7.01 -7.27 0.57
CA THR A 24 6.29 -6.99 1.81
C THR A 24 5.13 -7.98 1.93
N PRO A 25 5.23 -9.00 2.79
CA PRO A 25 4.27 -10.11 2.81
C PRO A 25 2.82 -9.66 2.97
N TYR A 26 2.55 -8.70 3.82
CA TYR A 26 1.19 -8.26 4.07
C TYR A 26 0.59 -7.48 2.89
N ALA A 27 1.40 -6.65 2.22
CA ALA A 27 0.96 -5.95 1.01
C ALA A 27 0.66 -6.95 -0.12
N GLU A 28 1.50 -7.94 -0.28
CA GLU A 28 1.27 -9.03 -1.26
C GLU A 28 -0.01 -9.79 -0.93
N PHE A 29 -0.22 -10.12 0.35
CA PHE A 29 -1.41 -10.81 0.81
C PHE A 29 -2.69 -10.02 0.51
N LEU A 30 -2.68 -8.71 0.73
CA LEU A 30 -3.84 -7.84 0.47
C LEU A 30 -4.06 -7.56 -1.01
N GLY A 31 -3.05 -7.74 -1.85
CA GLY A 31 -3.12 -7.42 -3.27
C GLY A 31 -2.88 -5.95 -3.57
N ILE A 32 -1.93 -5.34 -2.85
CA ILE A 32 -1.54 -3.94 -3.08
C ILE A 32 -0.43 -3.89 -4.12
N SER A 33 -0.60 -3.06 -5.14
CA SER A 33 0.40 -2.79 -6.16
C SER A 33 0.53 -1.28 -6.39
N ILE A 34 1.58 -0.89 -7.12
CA ILE A 34 1.87 0.52 -7.41
C ILE A 34 1.90 0.71 -8.90
N GLU A 35 1.24 1.76 -9.38
CA GLU A 35 1.34 2.24 -10.75
C GLU A 35 1.92 3.65 -10.75
N ILE A 36 2.68 3.98 -11.78
CA ILE A 36 3.15 5.35 -11.99
C ILE A 36 2.22 5.98 -13.03
N ILE A 37 1.44 6.96 -12.60
CA ILE A 37 0.48 7.66 -13.47
C ILE A 37 0.84 9.14 -13.44
N ASP A 38 1.18 9.69 -14.60
CA ASP A 38 1.60 11.10 -14.75
C ASP A 38 2.72 11.49 -13.77
N GLY A 39 3.68 10.58 -13.57
CA GLY A 39 4.81 10.82 -12.66
C GLY A 39 4.51 10.60 -11.18
N ASN A 40 3.27 10.28 -10.84
CA ASN A 40 2.85 10.04 -9.47
C ASN A 40 2.70 8.55 -9.18
N HIS A 41 3.09 8.13 -7.97
CA HIS A 41 2.85 6.77 -7.51
C HIS A 41 1.41 6.65 -7.02
N VAL A 42 0.66 5.75 -7.64
CA VAL A 42 -0.72 5.45 -7.27
C VAL A 42 -0.77 4.01 -6.78
N PHE A 43 -1.31 3.81 -5.58
CA PHE A 43 -1.44 2.50 -4.95
C PHE A 43 -2.80 1.92 -5.26
N GLN A 44 -2.82 0.68 -5.74
CA GLN A 44 -4.05 -0.03 -6.05
C GLN A 44 -4.23 -1.19 -5.09
N LEU A 45 -5.40 -1.25 -4.47
CA LEU A 45 -5.89 -2.43 -3.79
C LEU A 45 -6.79 -3.17 -4.78
N ALA A 46 -6.31 -4.30 -5.31
CA ALA A 46 -7.11 -5.14 -6.20
C ALA A 46 -8.23 -5.79 -5.38
N PHE A 47 -9.48 -5.60 -5.79
CA PHE A 47 -10.62 -6.10 -5.04
C PHE A 47 -10.60 -7.63 -4.93
N ARG A 48 -10.89 -8.12 -3.74
CA ARG A 48 -11.14 -9.53 -3.42
C ARG A 48 -12.31 -9.64 -2.46
N ASP A 49 -13.04 -10.73 -2.52
CA ASP A 49 -14.16 -10.96 -1.60
C ASP A 49 -13.70 -10.95 -0.13
N ASP A 50 -12.48 -11.37 0.14
CA ASP A 50 -11.90 -11.37 1.48
C ASP A 50 -11.72 -9.97 2.07
N HIS A 51 -11.80 -8.93 1.25
CA HIS A 51 -11.71 -7.54 1.71
C HIS A 51 -13.04 -7.02 2.26
N ILE A 52 -14.13 -7.75 2.12
CA ILE A 52 -15.45 -7.32 2.58
C ILE A 52 -15.51 -7.40 4.10
N GLY A 53 -15.85 -6.27 4.74
CA GLY A 53 -16.09 -6.21 6.18
C GLY A 53 -17.55 -6.26 6.54
N ASN A 54 -18.41 -5.69 5.71
CA ASN A 54 -19.85 -5.71 5.91
C ASN A 54 -20.53 -6.28 4.66
N PRO A 55 -20.96 -7.55 4.69
CA PRO A 55 -21.57 -8.18 3.52
C PRO A 55 -22.96 -7.66 3.18
N LEU A 56 -23.62 -6.97 4.09
CA LEU A 56 -24.97 -6.45 3.88
C LEU A 56 -24.99 -5.21 3.01
N LEU A 57 -23.95 -4.36 3.08
CA LEU A 57 -23.89 -3.14 2.27
C LEU A 57 -23.68 -3.40 0.79
N PRO A 58 -22.77 -4.27 0.24
CA PRO A 58 -21.50 -4.71 0.79
C PRO A 58 -20.46 -3.58 0.81
N ALA A 59 -19.55 -3.64 1.77
CA ALA A 59 -18.52 -2.62 1.93
C ALA A 59 -17.19 -3.23 2.31
N LEU A 60 -16.10 -2.58 1.87
CA LEU A 60 -14.75 -2.95 2.25
C LEU A 60 -14.56 -2.79 3.75
N HIS A 61 -13.81 -3.70 4.36
CA HIS A 61 -13.41 -3.60 5.75
C HIS A 61 -12.54 -2.35 5.95
N GLY A 62 -12.85 -1.55 6.99
CA GLY A 62 -12.09 -0.33 7.28
C GLY A 62 -10.62 -0.58 7.54
N GLY A 63 -10.28 -1.73 8.13
CA GLY A 63 -8.89 -2.13 8.34
C GLY A 63 -8.12 -2.35 7.03
N VAL A 64 -8.77 -2.83 5.99
CA VAL A 64 -8.15 -3.01 4.67
C VAL A 64 -7.83 -1.66 4.05
N ILE A 65 -8.77 -0.72 4.14
CA ILE A 65 -8.56 0.66 3.67
C ILE A 65 -7.41 1.30 4.44
N GLY A 66 -7.38 1.12 5.76
CA GLY A 66 -6.31 1.62 6.62
C GLY A 66 -4.95 1.04 6.23
N ALA A 67 -4.89 -0.26 5.94
CA ALA A 67 -3.66 -0.90 5.51
C ALA A 67 -3.17 -0.35 4.15
N LEU A 68 -4.07 -0.06 3.23
CA LEU A 68 -3.73 0.57 1.95
C LEU A 68 -3.13 1.96 2.17
N LEU A 69 -3.75 2.78 3.00
CA LEU A 69 -3.27 4.13 3.30
C LEU A 69 -1.94 4.12 4.03
N GLU A 70 -1.76 3.24 5.00
CA GLU A 70 -0.51 3.10 5.73
C GLU A 70 0.61 2.65 4.80
N SER A 71 0.35 1.66 3.95
CA SER A 71 1.34 1.16 2.99
C SER A 71 1.77 2.26 2.01
N ALA A 72 0.83 3.08 1.55
CA ALA A 72 1.13 4.19 0.66
C ALA A 72 2.02 5.23 1.36
N ALA A 73 1.70 5.60 2.59
CA ALA A 73 2.47 6.58 3.35
C ALA A 73 3.90 6.08 3.62
N ILE A 74 4.05 4.84 4.06
CA ILE A 74 5.37 4.24 4.34
C ILE A 74 6.20 4.17 3.06
N PHE A 75 5.61 3.74 1.95
CA PHE A 75 6.31 3.68 0.68
C PHE A 75 6.83 5.05 0.25
N HIS A 76 6.02 6.10 0.35
CA HIS A 76 6.44 7.44 -0.01
C HIS A 76 7.63 7.91 0.82
N LEU A 77 7.63 7.63 2.12
CA LEU A 77 8.76 7.97 2.97
C LEU A 77 10.03 7.22 2.55
N VAL A 78 9.93 5.95 2.25
CA VAL A 78 11.07 5.14 1.81
C VAL A 78 11.59 5.62 0.46
N TRP A 79 10.70 5.86 -0.49
CA TRP A 79 11.08 6.16 -1.87
C TRP A 79 11.54 7.60 -2.04
N ASP A 80 10.75 8.56 -1.55
CA ASP A 80 11.01 9.99 -1.79
C ASP A 80 12.13 10.53 -0.90
N LEU A 81 12.25 10.03 0.33
CA LEU A 81 13.28 10.48 1.26
C LEU A 81 14.56 9.65 1.19
N ASN A 82 14.62 8.70 0.27
CA ASN A 82 15.78 7.81 0.11
C ASN A 82 16.15 7.09 1.42
N ALA A 83 15.15 6.70 2.20
CA ALA A 83 15.37 6.01 3.47
C ALA A 83 15.91 4.61 3.23
N ALA A 84 16.90 4.22 4.03
CA ALA A 84 17.48 2.88 4.00
C ALA A 84 16.67 1.87 4.82
N HIS A 85 15.76 2.35 5.66
CA HIS A 85 14.96 1.53 6.56
C HIS A 85 13.48 1.85 6.37
N ILE A 86 12.63 0.85 6.62
CA ILE A 86 11.19 1.07 6.65
C ILE A 86 10.84 1.80 7.95
N PRO A 87 10.20 2.97 7.86
CA PRO A 87 9.76 3.67 9.06
C PRO A 87 8.67 2.90 9.77
N LYS A 88 8.59 3.08 11.08
CA LYS A 88 7.58 2.44 11.90
C LYS A 88 6.47 3.44 12.20
N THR A 89 5.22 3.05 11.97
CA THR A 89 4.07 3.87 12.29
C THR A 89 3.94 4.04 13.80
N ILE A 90 3.88 5.29 14.26
CA ILE A 90 3.63 5.60 15.68
C ILE A 90 2.14 5.78 15.90
N ASN A 91 1.48 6.52 15.00
CA ASN A 91 0.07 6.83 15.11
C ASN A 91 -0.49 7.07 13.71
N MET A 92 -1.74 6.68 13.51
CA MET A 92 -2.46 6.92 12.27
C MET A 92 -3.93 7.22 12.60
N SER A 93 -4.48 8.26 11.96
CA SER A 93 -5.88 8.63 12.11
C SER A 93 -6.54 8.60 10.74
N ILE A 94 -7.72 8.00 10.64
CA ILE A 94 -8.45 7.85 9.38
C ILE A 94 -9.89 8.33 9.58
N ASP A 95 -10.35 9.18 8.65
CA ASP A 95 -11.74 9.61 8.60
C ASP A 95 -12.46 8.83 7.51
N TYR A 96 -13.40 7.98 7.91
CA TYR A 96 -14.21 7.19 6.98
C TYR A 96 -15.46 7.98 6.62
N LEU A 97 -15.39 8.74 5.53
CA LEU A 97 -16.45 9.67 5.16
C LEU A 97 -17.66 8.98 4.52
N ARG A 98 -17.44 7.79 3.96
CA ARG A 98 -18.48 6.96 3.36
C ARG A 98 -18.01 5.52 3.29
N PRO A 99 -18.91 4.53 3.13
CA PRO A 99 -18.51 3.13 2.95
C PRO A 99 -17.65 2.95 1.69
N GLY A 100 -16.59 2.14 1.79
CA GLY A 100 -15.80 1.75 0.63
C GLY A 100 -16.57 0.74 -0.22
N ARG A 101 -16.66 0.99 -1.53
CA ARG A 101 -17.35 0.08 -2.44
C ARG A 101 -16.51 -1.17 -2.71
N PRO A 102 -17.15 -2.34 -3.03
CA PRO A 102 -16.44 -3.60 -3.31
C PRO A 102 -15.84 -3.61 -4.72
N ILE A 103 -14.91 -2.71 -4.96
CA ILE A 103 -14.23 -2.51 -6.25
C ILE A 103 -12.75 -2.23 -5.97
N ASN A 104 -11.93 -2.26 -7.02
CA ASN A 104 -10.55 -1.81 -6.92
C ASN A 104 -10.51 -0.40 -6.34
N THR A 105 -9.63 -0.19 -5.37
CA THR A 105 -9.53 1.06 -4.62
C THR A 105 -8.12 1.63 -4.76
N TYR A 106 -8.01 2.94 -4.82
CA TYR A 106 -6.74 3.62 -5.10
C TYR A 106 -6.40 4.63 -4.03
N ALA A 107 -5.10 4.75 -3.74
CA ALA A 107 -4.55 5.77 -2.87
C ALA A 107 -3.40 6.49 -3.57
N SER A 108 -3.32 7.79 -3.39
CA SER A 108 -2.26 8.62 -3.98
C SER A 108 -1.74 9.64 -2.98
#